data_0183c925f8db67b68675a80845e071a7
#
_entry.id   0183c925f8db67b68675a80845e071a7
#
_cell.length_a   1.000
_cell.length_b   1.000
_cell.length_c   1.000
_cell.angle_alpha   90.00
_cell.angle_beta   90.00
_cell.angle_gamma   90.00
#
_symmetry.space_group_name_H-M   'P 1'
#
loop_
_entity.id
_entity.type
_entity.pdbx_description
1 polymer ?
#
loop_
_entity_poly.entity_id
_entity_poly.type
_entity_poly.pdbx_seq_one_letter_code
_entity_poly.pdbx_strand_id
1 'polypeptide(L)'
;MPERELPAKIAVGSHLKGNEYGWEPSLFPTALANAQALGYACIGGQFQFRLDDGICELYWLSADSDPRHEAEKWLEYCERSCSAVKTGFQRLMSETDFQNQALEWGPVKEAIAHGLDPLEKLVFVAYFVDEAEWLEDQRRR
;
A
#
# COMPACT_ATOMS: atom_id res chain seq x y z
N MET A 1 -0.46 -6.08 -15.06
CA MET A 1 -0.28 -7.36 -14.39
C MET A 1 0.97 -7.33 -13.53
N PRO A 2 0.92 -7.74 -12.28
CA PRO A 2 2.13 -7.79 -11.48
C PRO A 2 3.07 -8.86 -12.03
N GLU A 3 4.35 -8.59 -12.00
CA GLU A 3 5.33 -9.57 -12.40
C GLU A 3 5.30 -10.80 -11.48
N ARG A 4 4.84 -10.58 -10.25
CA ARG A 4 4.80 -11.62 -9.22
C ARG A 4 3.54 -11.49 -8.40
N GLU A 5 2.88 -12.60 -8.21
CA GLU A 5 1.69 -12.64 -7.37
C GLU A 5 2.08 -12.72 -5.89
N LEU A 6 1.34 -12.02 -5.06
CA LEU A 6 1.51 -12.12 -3.62
C LEU A 6 0.84 -13.40 -3.10
N PRO A 7 1.42 -14.02 -2.04
CA PRO A 7 0.74 -15.11 -1.36
C PRO A 7 -0.67 -14.70 -0.92
N ALA A 8 -1.59 -15.65 -0.95
CA ALA A 8 -2.99 -15.41 -0.62
C ALA A 8 -3.17 -14.75 0.76
N LYS A 9 -2.35 -15.13 1.74
CA LYS A 9 -2.43 -14.56 3.09
C LYS A 9 -2.11 -13.07 3.14
N ILE A 10 -1.26 -12.59 2.23
CA ILE A 10 -0.95 -11.16 2.12
C ILE A 10 -2.01 -10.47 1.28
N ALA A 11 -2.41 -11.09 0.18
CA ALA A 11 -3.35 -10.49 -0.76
C ALA A 11 -4.80 -10.44 -0.25
N VAL A 12 -5.11 -11.14 0.84
CA VAL A 12 -6.48 -11.19 1.36
C VAL A 12 -6.98 -9.77 1.69
N GLY A 13 -8.18 -9.46 1.23
CA GLY A 13 -8.77 -8.13 1.41
C GLY A 13 -8.24 -7.08 0.44
N SER A 14 -7.39 -7.47 -0.51
CA SER A 14 -6.88 -6.56 -1.52
C SER A 14 -7.69 -6.64 -2.81
N HIS A 15 -7.57 -5.59 -3.61
CA HIS A 15 -8.06 -5.55 -4.97
C HIS A 15 -6.90 -5.22 -5.89
N LEU A 16 -6.72 -6.05 -6.91
CA LEU A 16 -5.69 -5.83 -7.91
C LEU A 16 -6.24 -4.95 -9.02
N LYS A 17 -5.57 -3.84 -9.31
CA LYS A 17 -5.90 -2.98 -10.43
C LYS A 17 -4.62 -2.68 -11.20
N GLY A 18 -4.59 -3.08 -12.48
CA GLY A 18 -3.34 -3.07 -13.22
C GLY A 18 -2.38 -4.07 -12.59
N ASN A 19 -1.23 -3.59 -12.13
CA ASN A 19 -0.23 -4.42 -11.45
C ASN A 19 -0.04 -4.01 -9.99
N GLU A 20 -1.05 -3.34 -9.40
CA GLU A 20 -0.95 -2.83 -8.03
C GLU A 20 -2.03 -3.39 -7.14
N TYR A 21 -1.61 -3.97 -6.02
CA TYR A 21 -2.52 -4.43 -4.99
C TYR A 21 -2.88 -3.25 -4.07
N GLY A 22 -4.17 -3.06 -3.82
CA GLY A 22 -4.66 -2.06 -2.88
C GLY A 22 -5.53 -2.71 -1.83
N TRP A 23 -5.32 -2.36 -0.58
CA TRP A 23 -6.08 -2.89 0.55
C TRP A 23 -7.02 -1.83 1.11
N GLU A 24 -8.21 -2.25 1.53
CA GLU A 24 -9.03 -1.41 2.38
C GLU A 24 -8.21 -1.04 3.61
N PRO A 25 -8.28 0.23 4.07
CA PRO A 25 -7.43 0.65 5.21
C PRO A 25 -7.60 -0.20 6.45
N SER A 26 -8.80 -0.70 6.72
CA SER A 26 -9.06 -1.55 7.88
C SER A 26 -8.36 -2.90 7.82
N LEU A 27 -8.01 -3.36 6.63
CA LEU A 27 -7.41 -4.69 6.41
C LEU A 27 -5.89 -4.63 6.17
N PHE A 28 -5.36 -3.45 5.91
CA PHE A 28 -3.94 -3.32 5.59
C PHE A 28 -3.01 -3.73 6.73
N PRO A 29 -3.27 -3.38 8.01
CA PRO A 29 -2.40 -3.85 9.10
C PRO A 29 -2.26 -5.37 9.19
N THR A 30 -3.33 -6.10 8.89
CA THR A 30 -3.30 -7.56 8.86
C THR A 30 -2.41 -8.06 7.72
N ALA A 31 -2.50 -7.40 6.54
CA ALA A 31 -1.62 -7.73 5.42
C ALA A 31 -0.14 -7.51 5.76
N LEU A 32 0.19 -6.43 6.46
CA LEU A 32 1.56 -6.18 6.93
C LEU A 32 2.05 -7.27 7.87
N ALA A 33 1.22 -7.66 8.84
CA ALA A 33 1.59 -8.71 9.79
C ALA A 33 1.83 -10.04 9.08
N ASN A 34 0.95 -10.39 8.14
CA ASN A 34 1.09 -11.63 7.37
C ASN A 34 2.32 -11.60 6.46
N ALA A 35 2.60 -10.45 5.86
CA ALA A 35 3.78 -10.27 5.00
C ALA A 35 5.06 -10.50 5.80
N GLN A 36 5.17 -9.85 6.96
CA GLN A 36 6.32 -10.03 7.83
C GLN A 36 6.49 -11.49 8.25
N ALA A 37 5.41 -12.17 8.63
CA ALA A 37 5.43 -13.57 9.04
C ALA A 37 5.89 -14.50 7.91
N LEU A 38 5.63 -14.12 6.66
CA LEU A 38 6.01 -14.91 5.48
C LEU A 38 7.37 -14.50 4.90
N GLY A 39 8.10 -13.61 5.56
CA GLY A 39 9.42 -13.20 5.10
C GLY A 39 9.42 -12.18 3.98
N TYR A 40 8.40 -11.34 3.94
CA TYR A 40 8.31 -10.23 2.98
C TYR A 40 8.66 -8.90 3.66
N ALA A 41 9.40 -8.08 2.94
CA ALA A 41 9.63 -6.70 3.32
C ALA A 41 8.57 -5.82 2.65
N CYS A 42 8.25 -4.69 3.28
CA CYS A 42 7.37 -3.69 2.69
C CYS A 42 8.20 -2.47 2.28
N ILE A 43 8.26 -2.21 0.98
CA ILE A 43 9.01 -1.07 0.45
C ILE A 43 8.30 0.23 0.79
N GLY A 44 6.98 0.22 0.73
CA GLY A 44 6.17 1.39 1.01
C GLY A 44 4.82 1.32 0.34
N GLY A 45 4.07 2.40 0.44
CA GLY A 45 2.77 2.48 -0.19
C GLY A 45 2.19 3.88 -0.15
N GLN A 46 1.03 4.03 -0.76
CA GLN A 46 0.32 5.30 -0.82
C GLN A 46 -1.17 5.09 -0.91
N PHE A 47 -1.91 6.09 -0.49
CA PHE A 47 -3.37 6.09 -0.61
C PHE A 47 -3.80 6.47 -2.01
N GLN A 48 -4.93 5.92 -2.42
CA GLN A 48 -5.61 6.34 -3.64
C GLN A 48 -7.10 6.06 -3.54
N PHE A 49 -7.88 6.79 -4.34
CA PHE A 49 -9.29 6.45 -4.56
C PHE A 49 -9.39 5.66 -5.85
N ARG A 50 -9.99 4.48 -5.80
CA ARG A 50 -10.22 3.63 -6.98
C ARG A 50 -11.67 3.71 -7.39
N LEU A 51 -11.93 4.46 -8.45
CA LEU A 51 -13.26 4.54 -9.06
C LEU A 51 -13.36 3.51 -10.18
N ASP A 52 -14.58 3.23 -10.62
CA ASP A 52 -14.82 2.26 -11.68
C ASP A 52 -14.11 2.63 -12.99
N ASP A 53 -14.00 3.93 -13.26
CA ASP A 53 -13.44 4.46 -14.50
C ASP A 53 -12.07 5.12 -14.35
N GLY A 54 -11.46 5.03 -13.17
CA GLY A 54 -10.16 5.65 -12.98
C GLY A 54 -9.61 5.57 -11.57
N ILE A 55 -8.39 6.06 -11.41
CA ILE A 55 -7.67 6.09 -10.15
C ILE A 55 -7.28 7.53 -9.84
N CYS A 56 -7.52 7.96 -8.60
CA CYS A 56 -7.02 9.24 -8.10
C CYS A 56 -5.92 8.96 -7.07
N GLU A 57 -4.68 9.14 -7.47
CA GLU A 57 -3.53 8.84 -6.62
C GLU A 57 -3.22 9.98 -5.66
N LEU A 58 -3.15 9.66 -4.37
CA LEU A 58 -2.79 10.59 -3.32
C LEU A 58 -1.32 10.36 -2.95
N TYR A 59 -0.42 10.55 -3.92
CA TYR A 59 0.99 10.18 -3.76
C TYR A 59 1.72 10.94 -2.65
N TRP A 60 1.21 12.09 -2.22
CA TRP A 60 1.75 12.82 -1.06
C TRP A 60 1.33 12.19 0.27
N LEU A 61 0.36 11.29 0.27
CA LEU A 61 -0.06 10.52 1.43
C LEU A 61 0.56 9.13 1.33
N SER A 62 1.86 9.07 1.52
CA SER A 62 2.64 7.85 1.40
C SER A 62 3.32 7.49 2.72
N ALA A 63 3.60 6.20 2.87
CA ALA A 63 4.35 5.68 4.00
C ALA A 63 5.40 4.72 3.43
N ASP A 64 6.67 5.08 3.57
CA ASP A 64 7.77 4.34 2.98
C ASP A 64 8.73 3.85 4.05
N SER A 65 9.50 2.81 3.72
CA SER A 65 10.59 2.34 4.56
C SER A 65 11.93 2.70 3.90
N ASP A 66 12.95 2.86 4.73
CA ASP A 66 14.30 3.09 4.21
C ASP A 66 14.82 1.80 3.54
N PRO A 67 15.70 1.93 2.54
CA PRO A 67 16.28 0.77 1.88
C PRO A 67 17.00 -0.17 2.88
N ARG A 68 17.11 -1.44 2.50
CA ARG A 68 17.84 -2.41 3.30
C ARG A 68 19.28 -1.95 3.52
N HIS A 69 19.71 -2.00 4.78
CA HIS A 69 21.09 -1.66 5.14
C HIS A 69 22.03 -2.79 4.73
N GLU A 70 23.28 -2.45 4.41
CA GLU A 70 24.27 -3.41 3.91
C GLU A 70 24.47 -4.61 4.82
N ALA A 71 24.53 -4.38 6.13
CA ALA A 71 24.74 -5.44 7.12
C ALA A 71 23.46 -6.02 7.69
N GLU A 72 22.31 -5.54 7.22
CA GLU A 72 21.01 -5.95 7.77
C GLU A 72 20.61 -7.32 7.25
N LYS A 73 20.25 -8.23 8.18
CA LYS A 73 19.74 -9.54 7.79
C LYS A 73 18.36 -9.39 7.18
N TRP A 74 17.97 -10.32 6.31
CA TRP A 74 16.70 -10.23 5.60
C TRP A 74 15.51 -10.11 6.54
N LEU A 75 15.43 -10.98 7.56
CA LEU A 75 14.29 -10.94 8.49
C LEU A 75 14.28 -9.67 9.36
N GLU A 76 15.44 -9.10 9.63
CA GLU A 76 15.52 -7.79 10.31
C GLU A 76 14.97 -6.68 9.43
N TYR A 77 15.28 -6.72 8.14
CA TYR A 77 14.74 -5.78 7.18
C TYR A 77 13.22 -5.93 7.05
N CYS A 78 12.69 -7.16 6.99
CA CYS A 78 11.25 -7.39 6.94
C CYS A 78 10.56 -6.76 8.15
N GLU A 79 11.07 -7.00 9.34
CA GLU A 79 10.50 -6.45 10.58
C GLU A 79 10.55 -4.92 10.58
N ARG A 80 11.72 -4.37 10.29
CA ARG A 80 11.92 -2.91 10.30
C ARG A 80 11.07 -2.22 9.24
N SER A 81 11.06 -2.73 8.02
CA SER A 81 10.33 -2.11 6.91
C SER A 81 8.82 -2.16 7.13
N CYS A 82 8.29 -3.31 7.57
CA CYS A 82 6.86 -3.44 7.85
C CYS A 82 6.45 -2.55 9.02
N SER A 83 7.29 -2.44 10.05
CA SER A 83 7.03 -1.56 11.19
C SER A 83 7.02 -0.08 10.79
N ALA A 84 7.97 0.34 9.94
CA ALA A 84 8.05 1.72 9.47
C ALA A 84 6.81 2.10 8.66
N VAL A 85 6.40 1.23 7.74
CA VAL A 85 5.21 1.47 6.93
C VAL A 85 3.96 1.49 7.80
N LYS A 86 3.85 0.58 8.76
CA LYS A 86 2.72 0.54 9.68
C LYS A 86 2.60 1.86 10.46
N THR A 87 3.71 2.35 10.99
CA THR A 87 3.72 3.61 11.75
C THR A 87 3.29 4.78 10.88
N GLY A 88 3.85 4.88 9.67
CA GLY A 88 3.48 5.94 8.73
C GLY A 88 2.02 5.85 8.30
N PHE A 89 1.56 4.64 8.02
CA PHE A 89 0.16 4.39 7.65
C PHE A 89 -0.81 4.83 8.77
N GLN A 90 -0.51 4.42 10.00
CA GLN A 90 -1.36 4.76 11.15
C GLN A 90 -1.42 6.27 11.39
N ARG A 91 -0.27 6.96 11.24
CA ARG A 91 -0.22 8.40 11.37
C ARG A 91 -1.08 9.08 10.31
N LEU A 92 -0.97 8.64 9.06
CA LEU A 92 -1.78 9.19 7.97
C LEU A 92 -3.27 8.95 8.21
N MET A 93 -3.65 7.77 8.71
CA MET A 93 -5.04 7.48 9.02
C MET A 93 -5.59 8.41 10.11
N SER A 94 -4.78 8.75 11.12
CA SER A 94 -5.23 9.59 12.22
C SER A 94 -5.18 11.08 11.90
N GLU A 95 -4.30 11.52 11.01
CA GLU A 95 -4.08 12.95 10.74
C GLU A 95 -4.77 13.46 9.47
N THR A 96 -5.27 12.57 8.61
CA THR A 96 -5.79 12.96 7.30
C THR A 96 -7.32 12.94 7.28
N ASP A 97 -7.91 14.02 6.77
CA ASP A 97 -9.32 14.07 6.46
C ASP A 97 -9.51 13.63 5.00
N PHE A 98 -9.76 12.33 4.80
CA PHE A 98 -9.87 11.76 3.47
C PHE A 98 -11.11 12.23 2.72
N GLN A 99 -12.19 12.59 3.42
CA GLN A 99 -13.35 13.16 2.74
C GLN A 99 -13.01 14.51 2.12
N ASN A 100 -12.23 15.31 2.83
CA ASN A 100 -11.79 16.61 2.34
C ASN A 100 -10.83 16.43 1.15
N GLN A 101 -9.93 15.45 1.23
CA GLN A 101 -9.05 15.11 0.10
C GLN A 101 -9.86 14.71 -1.13
N ALA A 102 -10.92 13.94 -0.94
CA ALA A 102 -11.78 13.49 -2.03
C ALA A 102 -12.41 14.67 -2.78
N LEU A 103 -12.77 15.72 -2.07
CA LEU A 103 -13.43 16.89 -2.68
C LEU A 103 -12.48 17.72 -3.56
N GLU A 104 -11.18 17.49 -3.47
CA GLU A 104 -10.20 18.21 -4.30
C GLU A 104 -10.07 17.60 -5.71
N TRP A 105 -10.63 16.41 -5.93
CA TRP A 105 -10.54 15.72 -7.22
C TRP A 105 -11.86 15.80 -7.95
N GLY A 106 -11.88 16.41 -9.14
CA GLY A 106 -13.10 16.61 -9.93
C GLY A 106 -13.91 15.34 -10.14
N PRO A 107 -13.30 14.23 -10.62
CA PRO A 107 -14.06 12.98 -10.84
C PRO A 107 -14.64 12.40 -9.55
N VAL A 108 -13.90 12.48 -8.42
CA VAL A 108 -14.38 11.99 -7.14
C VAL A 108 -15.49 12.89 -6.61
N LYS A 109 -15.31 14.20 -6.70
CA LYS A 109 -16.32 15.19 -6.29
C LYS A 109 -17.63 14.98 -7.04
N GLU A 110 -17.55 14.71 -8.35
CA GLU A 110 -18.71 14.42 -9.15
C GLU A 110 -19.41 13.15 -8.71
N ALA A 111 -18.63 12.08 -8.43
CA ALA A 111 -19.18 10.82 -7.96
C ALA A 111 -19.88 10.98 -6.60
N ILE A 112 -19.33 11.81 -5.71
CA ILE A 112 -19.94 12.12 -4.41
C ILE A 112 -21.29 12.80 -4.63
N ALA A 113 -21.39 13.70 -5.57
CA ALA A 113 -22.64 14.40 -5.90
C ALA A 113 -23.73 13.41 -6.38
N HIS A 114 -23.32 12.26 -6.89
CA HIS A 114 -24.23 11.20 -7.34
C HIS A 114 -24.42 10.08 -6.28
N GLY A 115 -24.01 10.34 -5.04
CA GLY A 115 -24.28 9.43 -3.92
C GLY A 115 -23.14 8.50 -3.52
N LEU A 116 -21.97 8.64 -4.09
CA LEU A 116 -20.81 7.83 -3.72
C LEU A 116 -20.28 8.25 -2.36
N ASP A 117 -19.96 7.24 -1.51
CA ASP A 117 -19.15 7.48 -0.32
C ASP A 117 -17.69 7.28 -0.69
N PRO A 118 -16.84 8.34 -0.70
CA PRO A 118 -15.46 8.22 -1.14
C PRO A 118 -14.64 7.28 -0.28
N LEU A 119 -14.99 7.12 1.00
CA LEU A 119 -14.25 6.23 1.89
C LEU A 119 -14.39 4.76 1.49
N GLU A 120 -15.44 4.38 0.79
CA GLU A 120 -15.60 3.04 0.25
C GLU A 120 -14.66 2.75 -0.92
N LYS A 121 -14.12 3.79 -1.52
CA LYS A 121 -13.19 3.68 -2.65
C LYS A 121 -11.75 3.95 -2.28
N LEU A 122 -11.49 4.25 -1.01
CA LEU A 122 -10.14 4.50 -0.52
C LEU A 122 -9.40 3.18 -0.30
N VAL A 123 -8.22 3.07 -0.87
CA VAL A 123 -7.33 1.93 -0.65
C VAL A 123 -5.93 2.43 -0.35
N PHE A 124 -5.14 1.58 0.32
CA PHE A 124 -3.71 1.78 0.47
C PHE A 124 -3.01 0.79 -0.44
N VAL A 125 -2.31 1.29 -1.44
CA VAL A 125 -1.52 0.48 -2.37
C VAL A 125 -0.15 0.30 -1.77
N ALA A 126 0.31 -0.94 -1.63
CA ALA A 126 1.60 -1.22 -1.02
C ALA A 126 2.38 -2.23 -1.86
N TYR A 127 3.70 -2.16 -1.72
CA TYR A 127 4.64 -2.96 -2.49
C TYR A 127 5.45 -3.84 -1.54
N PHE A 128 5.34 -5.15 -1.73
CA PHE A 128 6.03 -6.17 -0.93
C PHE A 128 6.99 -6.94 -1.79
N VAL A 129 8.13 -7.32 -1.21
CA VAL A 129 9.12 -8.15 -1.91
C VAL A 129 9.64 -9.23 -0.97
N ASP A 130 9.89 -10.43 -1.52
CA ASP A 130 10.67 -11.44 -0.79
C ASP A 130 12.16 -11.25 -1.09
N GLU A 131 13.02 -12.03 -0.44
CA GLU A 131 14.45 -11.85 -0.59
C GLU A 131 14.94 -12.15 -2.01
N ALA A 132 14.37 -13.16 -2.65
CA ALA A 132 14.75 -13.50 -4.03
C ALA A 132 14.42 -12.36 -5.00
N GLU A 133 13.25 -11.76 -4.84
CA GLU A 133 12.85 -10.61 -5.64
C GLU A 133 13.75 -9.40 -5.39
N TRP A 134 14.07 -9.16 -4.12
CA TRP A 134 14.95 -8.06 -3.75
C TRP A 134 16.34 -8.23 -4.38
N LEU A 135 16.90 -9.44 -4.30
CA LEU A 135 18.22 -9.73 -4.90
C LEU A 135 18.19 -9.55 -6.41
N GLU A 136 17.12 -9.99 -7.06
CA GLU A 136 16.97 -9.83 -8.51
C GLU A 136 16.90 -8.36 -8.90
N ASP A 137 16.15 -7.55 -8.13
CA ASP A 137 16.07 -6.12 -8.38
C ASP A 137 17.42 -5.42 -8.21
N GLN A 138 18.24 -5.86 -7.26
CA GLN A 138 19.58 -5.32 -7.08
C GLN A 138 20.49 -5.63 -8.27
N ARG A 139 20.35 -6.79 -8.89
CA ARG A 139 21.14 -7.18 -10.06
C ARG A 139 20.81 -6.37 -11.32
N ARG A 140 19.61 -5.81 -11.39
CA ARG A 140 19.17 -4.98 -12.52
C ARG A 140 19.68 -3.54 -12.47
N ARG A 141 20.31 -3.15 -11.37
CA ARG A 141 20.79 -1.78 -11.17
C ARG A 141 22.25 -1.61 -11.52
#